data_aa3c9b48c46926b4db19733fb79347fa
#
_entry.id   aa3c9b48c46926b4db19733fb79347fa
#
_cell.length_a   1.000
_cell.length_b   1.000
_cell.length_c   1.000
_cell.angle_alpha   90.00
_cell.angle_beta   90.00
_cell.angle_gamma   90.00
#
_symmetry.space_group_name_H-M   'P 1'
#
loop_
_entity.id
_entity.type
_entity.pdbx_description
1 polymer ?
#
loop_
_entity_poly.entity_id
_entity_poly.type
_entity_poly.pdbx_seq_one_letter_code
_entity_poly.pdbx_strand_id
1 'polypeptide(L)'
;MKRSKINAIIKDFEKMLNEYKFALPPFLSWTPEEWKTKGHEYDEIRDNALGWDVTDYGEGNFETKGLSLITIRNGNVHNKKYTKTYAEKIMMLYPGQVSPNHFHWNKMEDIINRGGGDIIFRLWNANRENEGELLDTDVEICSDGRRYFVKAGEEITLKPGESLSLYPYYYHEFYIPKDSKPVLIGEVSMCNDDNTDNRFYEPLGRYPTVEEDEPAYRLLCTEYPRAV
;
A
#
# COMPACT_ATOMS: atom_id res chain seq x y z
N MET A 1 8.92 15.21 3.52
CA MET A 1 8.05 15.55 2.34
C MET A 1 7.23 16.79 2.67
N LYS A 2 7.05 17.73 1.74
CA LYS A 2 6.20 18.91 1.96
C LYS A 2 4.72 18.56 1.96
N ARG A 3 3.93 19.25 2.81
CA ARG A 3 2.47 19.09 2.84
C ARG A 3 1.82 19.43 1.50
N SER A 4 2.29 20.49 0.84
CA SER A 4 1.82 20.87 -0.50
C SER A 4 1.96 19.73 -1.53
N LYS A 5 3.06 18.97 -1.46
CA LYS A 5 3.28 17.80 -2.31
C LYS A 5 2.32 16.66 -1.96
N ILE A 6 2.11 16.38 -0.67
CA ILE A 6 1.14 15.37 -0.21
C ILE A 6 -0.27 15.73 -0.71
N ASN A 7 -0.67 16.98 -0.55
CA ASN A 7 -1.96 17.49 -1.00
C ASN A 7 -2.15 17.32 -2.53
N ALA A 8 -1.11 17.63 -3.31
CA ALA A 8 -1.14 17.44 -4.77
C ALA A 8 -1.30 15.96 -5.16
N ILE A 9 -0.57 15.05 -4.50
CA ILE A 9 -0.66 13.61 -4.73
C ILE A 9 -2.06 13.09 -4.40
N ILE A 10 -2.65 13.50 -3.27
CA ILE A 10 -4.01 13.10 -2.89
C ILE A 10 -5.04 13.57 -3.93
N LYS A 11 -4.95 14.83 -4.39
CA LYS A 11 -5.84 15.35 -5.43
C LYS A 11 -5.72 14.62 -6.76
N ASP A 12 -4.50 14.25 -7.14
CA ASP A 12 -4.27 13.48 -8.36
C ASP A 12 -4.81 12.05 -8.23
N PHE A 13 -4.67 11.45 -7.06
CA PHE A 13 -5.25 10.14 -6.77
C PHE A 13 -6.79 10.18 -6.77
N GLU A 14 -7.43 11.20 -6.14
CA GLU A 14 -8.88 11.41 -6.22
C GLU A 14 -9.35 11.54 -7.68
N LYS A 15 -8.60 12.23 -8.53
CA LYS A 15 -8.89 12.35 -9.97
C LYS A 15 -8.86 10.97 -10.64
N MET A 16 -7.81 10.17 -10.43
CA MET A 16 -7.71 8.81 -10.97
C MET A 16 -8.88 7.94 -10.51
N LEU A 17 -9.23 7.96 -9.22
CA LEU A 17 -10.36 7.19 -8.69
C LEU A 17 -11.69 7.57 -9.36
N ASN A 18 -11.90 8.86 -9.62
CA ASN A 18 -13.08 9.34 -10.36
C ASN A 18 -13.09 8.85 -11.82
N GLU A 19 -11.95 8.86 -12.51
CA GLU A 19 -11.82 8.34 -13.88
C GLU A 19 -12.15 6.84 -13.94
N TYR A 20 -11.72 6.08 -12.93
CA TYR A 20 -12.05 4.65 -12.79
C TYR A 20 -13.41 4.38 -12.15
N LYS A 21 -14.19 5.43 -11.82
CA LYS A 21 -15.51 5.33 -11.16
C LYS A 21 -15.45 4.55 -9.85
N PHE A 22 -14.34 4.64 -9.13
CA PHE A 22 -14.15 4.00 -7.84
C PHE A 22 -14.66 4.93 -6.73
N ALA A 23 -15.82 4.58 -6.15
CA ALA A 23 -16.42 5.36 -5.07
C ALA A 23 -15.72 5.08 -3.73
N LEU A 24 -15.32 6.14 -3.05
CA LEU A 24 -14.68 6.06 -1.74
C LEU A 24 -15.71 6.14 -0.59
N PRO A 25 -15.44 5.50 0.55
CA PRO A 25 -16.17 5.75 1.79
C PRO A 25 -16.15 7.23 2.20
N PRO A 26 -17.24 7.76 2.80
CA PRO A 26 -17.37 9.19 3.11
C PRO A 26 -16.22 9.78 3.94
N PHE A 27 -15.65 9.02 4.88
CA PHE A 27 -14.59 9.50 5.76
C PHE A 27 -13.30 9.93 5.02
N LEU A 28 -13.09 9.42 3.82
CA LEU A 28 -11.93 9.77 2.98
C LEU A 28 -12.06 11.15 2.33
N SER A 29 -13.26 11.71 2.32
CA SER A 29 -13.51 13.07 1.84
C SER A 29 -13.57 14.13 2.96
N TRP A 30 -13.51 13.73 4.24
CA TRP A 30 -13.59 14.68 5.34
C TRP A 30 -12.39 15.62 5.39
N THR A 31 -12.69 16.88 5.66
CA THR A 31 -11.69 17.92 5.92
C THR A 31 -11.08 17.77 7.32
N PRO A 32 -9.91 18.38 7.58
CA PRO A 32 -9.36 18.43 8.94
C PRO A 32 -10.33 19.00 9.99
N GLU A 33 -11.18 19.96 9.60
CA GLU A 33 -12.19 20.57 10.48
C GLU A 33 -13.32 19.58 10.78
N GLU A 34 -13.81 18.85 9.78
CA GLU A 34 -14.81 17.81 9.99
C GLU A 34 -14.30 16.70 10.90
N TRP A 35 -13.03 16.31 10.78
CA TRP A 35 -12.41 15.33 11.67
C TRP A 35 -12.44 15.72 13.14
N LYS A 36 -12.33 17.03 13.46
CA LYS A 36 -12.43 17.56 14.82
C LYS A 36 -13.80 17.36 15.46
N THR A 37 -14.82 17.04 14.68
CA THR A 37 -16.19 16.81 15.15
C THR A 37 -16.55 15.33 15.29
N LYS A 38 -15.63 14.41 14.99
CA LYS A 38 -15.91 12.95 14.96
C LYS A 38 -15.65 12.30 16.30
N GLY A 39 -16.71 11.76 16.89
CA GLY A 39 -16.70 11.09 18.18
C GLY A 39 -16.16 9.65 18.13
N HIS A 40 -16.43 8.93 19.22
CA HIS A 40 -15.98 7.54 19.43
C HIS A 40 -16.61 6.51 18.47
N GLU A 41 -17.70 6.84 17.81
CA GLU A 41 -18.31 6.01 16.78
C GLU A 41 -17.42 5.79 15.55
N TYR A 42 -16.32 6.59 15.40
CA TYR A 42 -15.33 6.49 14.36
C TYR A 42 -13.97 5.94 14.85
N ASP A 43 -13.92 5.36 16.04
CA ASP A 43 -12.67 4.83 16.60
C ASP A 43 -12.05 3.71 15.72
N GLU A 44 -12.88 2.89 15.07
CA GLU A 44 -12.37 1.85 14.16
C GLU A 44 -11.48 2.45 13.05
N ILE A 45 -11.79 3.64 12.56
CA ILE A 45 -10.99 4.31 11.53
C ILE A 45 -9.61 4.68 12.09
N ARG A 46 -9.57 5.23 13.31
CA ARG A 46 -8.33 5.64 14.00
C ARG A 46 -7.49 4.44 14.43
N ASP A 47 -8.13 3.48 15.10
CA ASP A 47 -7.46 2.33 15.71
C ASP A 47 -6.89 1.36 14.67
N ASN A 48 -7.51 1.28 13.48
CA ASN A 48 -7.10 0.37 12.41
C ASN A 48 -6.37 1.09 11.27
N ALA A 49 -5.99 2.36 11.48
CA ALA A 49 -5.26 3.20 10.53
C ALA A 49 -5.89 3.23 9.12
N LEU A 50 -7.24 3.36 9.07
CA LEU A 50 -7.94 3.52 7.80
C LEU A 50 -7.69 4.93 7.26
N GLY A 51 -7.57 5.08 5.95
CA GLY A 51 -7.47 6.39 5.33
C GLY A 51 -6.31 6.58 4.37
N TRP A 52 -6.02 7.84 4.11
CA TRP A 52 -4.95 8.28 3.23
C TRP A 52 -3.58 8.02 3.83
N ASP A 53 -2.67 7.56 2.99
CA ASP A 53 -1.26 7.41 3.33
C ASP A 53 -0.40 7.73 2.10
N VAL A 54 0.60 8.58 2.28
CA VAL A 54 1.54 8.98 1.24
C VAL A 54 2.92 8.89 1.82
N THR A 55 3.76 8.06 1.25
CA THR A 55 5.11 7.82 1.78
C THR A 55 6.17 7.88 0.69
N ASP A 56 7.36 8.34 1.08
CA ASP A 56 8.62 8.19 0.34
C ASP A 56 9.59 7.29 1.12
N TYR A 57 9.05 6.49 2.05
CA TYR A 57 9.79 5.59 2.93
C TYR A 57 10.90 6.28 3.75
N GLY A 58 10.78 7.60 3.94
CA GLY A 58 11.79 8.42 4.62
C GLY A 58 13.03 8.76 3.77
N GLU A 59 13.05 8.36 2.50
CA GLU A 59 14.18 8.55 1.58
C GLU A 59 14.22 9.95 0.92
N GLY A 60 13.13 10.72 1.03
CA GLY A 60 13.04 12.06 0.42
C GLY A 60 12.87 12.07 -1.11
N ASN A 61 12.61 10.92 -1.72
CA ASN A 61 12.50 10.76 -3.17
C ASN A 61 11.23 10.02 -3.57
N PHE A 62 10.10 10.68 -3.45
CA PHE A 62 8.80 10.13 -3.81
C PHE A 62 8.71 9.71 -5.29
N GLU A 63 9.45 10.37 -6.19
CA GLU A 63 9.36 10.12 -7.64
C GLU A 63 9.91 8.75 -8.04
N THR A 64 10.82 8.19 -7.26
CA THR A 64 11.42 6.88 -7.53
C THR A 64 11.05 5.81 -6.51
N LYS A 65 11.02 6.19 -5.21
CA LYS A 65 10.59 5.32 -4.11
C LYS A 65 9.41 6.00 -3.41
N GLY A 66 8.23 5.86 -3.98
CA GLY A 66 7.03 6.51 -3.47
C GLY A 66 5.82 5.61 -3.59
N LEU A 67 4.92 5.76 -2.64
CA LEU A 67 3.65 5.07 -2.63
C LEU A 67 2.57 6.02 -2.12
N SER A 68 1.46 6.08 -2.84
CA SER A 68 0.22 6.66 -2.35
C SER A 68 -0.83 5.57 -2.23
N LEU A 69 -1.45 5.45 -1.08
CA LEU A 69 -2.45 4.43 -0.81
C LEU A 69 -3.60 4.94 0.06
N ILE A 70 -4.69 4.20 0.02
CA ILE A 70 -5.84 4.36 0.89
C ILE A 70 -6.13 3.01 1.51
N THR A 71 -6.10 2.91 2.84
CA THR A 71 -6.66 1.77 3.54
C THR A 71 -8.16 1.99 3.69
N ILE A 72 -8.96 1.25 2.92
CA ILE A 72 -10.42 1.39 2.88
C ILE A 72 -11.04 0.68 4.07
N ARG A 73 -10.53 -0.50 4.41
CA ARG A 73 -10.89 -1.32 5.57
C ARG A 73 -9.71 -2.13 6.05
N ASN A 74 -9.70 -2.40 7.34
CA ASN A 74 -8.70 -3.23 7.98
C ASN A 74 -9.28 -3.83 9.26
N GLY A 75 -8.76 -4.98 9.67
CA GLY A 75 -8.94 -5.52 11.01
C GLY A 75 -7.86 -4.99 11.96
N ASN A 76 -7.74 -5.64 13.12
CA ASN A 76 -6.69 -5.33 14.08
C ASN A 76 -6.25 -6.60 14.80
N VAL A 77 -5.03 -7.05 14.53
CA VAL A 77 -4.48 -8.29 15.12
C VAL A 77 -4.19 -8.16 16.62
N HIS A 78 -4.03 -6.93 17.11
CA HIS A 78 -3.71 -6.61 18.51
C HIS A 78 -4.92 -6.24 19.35
N ASN A 79 -6.06 -5.90 18.72
CA ASN A 79 -7.27 -5.47 19.43
C ASN A 79 -8.48 -6.33 19.04
N LYS A 80 -8.84 -7.26 19.92
CA LYS A 80 -9.96 -8.19 19.73
C LYS A 80 -11.35 -7.53 19.63
N LYS A 81 -11.47 -6.24 19.93
CA LYS A 81 -12.69 -5.44 19.68
C LYS A 81 -13.07 -5.47 18.19
N TYR A 82 -12.06 -5.51 17.32
CA TYR A 82 -12.23 -5.52 15.87
C TYR A 82 -12.05 -6.93 15.33
N THR A 83 -13.14 -7.54 14.88
CA THR A 83 -13.20 -8.97 14.50
C THR A 83 -12.93 -9.22 13.02
N LYS A 84 -12.74 -8.18 12.23
CA LYS A 84 -12.42 -8.26 10.81
C LYS A 84 -11.05 -8.93 10.61
N THR A 85 -10.98 -9.95 9.75
CA THR A 85 -9.75 -10.73 9.50
C THR A 85 -9.05 -10.35 8.19
N TYR A 86 -9.53 -9.32 7.51
CA TYR A 86 -9.12 -8.91 6.18
C TYR A 86 -8.91 -7.40 6.10
N ALA A 87 -8.16 -6.99 5.08
CA ALA A 87 -7.97 -5.60 4.70
C ALA A 87 -8.25 -5.41 3.20
N GLU A 88 -8.59 -4.18 2.84
CA GLU A 88 -8.66 -3.71 1.47
C GLU A 88 -7.94 -2.36 1.38
N LYS A 89 -7.01 -2.28 0.44
CA LYS A 89 -6.32 -1.05 0.08
C LYS A 89 -6.47 -0.76 -1.40
N ILE A 90 -6.42 0.51 -1.74
CA ILE A 90 -6.26 0.97 -3.11
C ILE A 90 -5.02 1.85 -3.18
N MET A 91 -4.19 1.65 -4.19
CA MET A 91 -2.90 2.34 -4.33
C MET A 91 -2.82 3.00 -5.69
N MET A 92 -2.04 4.06 -5.78
CA MET A 92 -1.64 4.67 -7.04
C MET A 92 -0.13 4.79 -7.08
N LEU A 93 0.46 4.24 -8.15
CA LEU A 93 1.88 4.40 -8.45
C LEU A 93 2.04 5.12 -9.79
N TYR A 94 3.03 6.02 -9.82
CA TYR A 94 3.43 6.71 -11.03
C TYR A 94 4.51 5.94 -11.81
N PRO A 95 4.65 6.22 -13.13
CA PRO A 95 5.76 5.67 -13.91
C PRO A 95 7.13 5.94 -13.27
N GLY A 96 7.92 4.91 -13.16
CA GLY A 96 9.26 4.96 -12.56
C GLY A 96 9.30 4.76 -11.04
N GLN A 97 8.16 4.69 -10.37
CA GLN A 97 8.12 4.36 -8.95
C GLN A 97 8.29 2.86 -8.71
N VAL A 98 8.99 2.56 -7.61
CA VAL A 98 9.23 1.20 -7.10
C VAL A 98 8.64 1.08 -5.70
N SER A 99 7.84 0.06 -5.45
CA SER A 99 7.54 -0.43 -4.11
C SER A 99 8.73 -1.28 -3.65
N PRO A 100 9.44 -0.88 -2.58
CA PRO A 100 10.68 -1.53 -2.16
C PRO A 100 10.49 -2.99 -1.80
N ASN A 101 11.53 -3.81 -2.04
CA ASN A 101 11.52 -5.23 -1.77
C ASN A 101 11.29 -5.53 -0.28
N HIS A 102 10.24 -6.28 0.03
CA HIS A 102 9.85 -6.65 1.37
C HIS A 102 9.06 -7.96 1.39
N PHE A 103 8.85 -8.53 2.56
CA PHE A 103 7.91 -9.62 2.78
C PHE A 103 7.09 -9.42 4.06
N HIS A 104 6.05 -10.22 4.22
CA HIS A 104 5.24 -10.31 5.43
C HIS A 104 5.42 -11.66 6.10
N TRP A 105 5.54 -11.69 7.45
CA TRP A 105 5.64 -12.95 8.20
C TRP A 105 4.33 -13.74 8.21
N ASN A 106 3.20 -13.04 8.29
CA ASN A 106 1.89 -13.63 8.49
C ASN A 106 0.89 -13.29 7.37
N LYS A 107 0.94 -12.06 6.85
CA LYS A 107 -0.03 -11.55 5.89
C LYS A 107 0.14 -12.23 4.53
N MET A 108 -0.96 -12.79 4.03
CA MET A 108 -1.15 -13.12 2.62
C MET A 108 -1.96 -11.99 1.96
N GLU A 109 -1.61 -11.66 0.73
CA GLU A 109 -2.28 -10.60 -0.02
C GLU A 109 -2.39 -10.94 -1.51
N ASP A 110 -3.44 -10.43 -2.14
CA ASP A 110 -3.58 -10.36 -3.59
C ASP A 110 -3.36 -8.93 -4.04
N ILE A 111 -2.41 -8.73 -4.95
CA ILE A 111 -2.20 -7.45 -5.63
C ILE A 111 -2.82 -7.52 -7.01
N ILE A 112 -3.71 -6.56 -7.29
CA ILE A 112 -4.58 -6.57 -8.46
C ILE A 112 -4.33 -5.32 -9.28
N ASN A 113 -3.99 -5.47 -10.55
CA ASN A 113 -3.93 -4.33 -11.48
C ASN A 113 -5.35 -3.89 -11.85
N ARG A 114 -5.82 -2.78 -11.27
CA ARG A 114 -7.17 -2.24 -11.50
C ARG A 114 -7.25 -1.36 -12.75
N GLY A 115 -6.12 -1.04 -13.36
CA GLY A 115 -6.07 -0.29 -14.61
C GLY A 115 -4.94 0.74 -14.66
N GLY A 116 -4.69 1.25 -15.85
CA GLY A 116 -3.57 2.12 -16.17
C GLY A 116 -2.55 1.42 -17.03
N GLY A 117 -1.30 1.44 -16.59
CA GLY A 117 -0.20 0.69 -17.22
C GLY A 117 -0.06 -0.73 -16.68
N ASP A 118 1.03 -1.38 -17.06
CA ASP A 118 1.43 -2.68 -16.53
C ASP A 118 2.15 -2.50 -15.19
N ILE A 119 2.08 -3.52 -14.32
CA ILE A 119 2.86 -3.63 -13.09
C ILE A 119 3.89 -4.73 -13.32
N ILE A 120 5.15 -4.46 -13.00
CA ILE A 120 6.21 -5.46 -13.08
C ILE A 120 6.60 -5.89 -11.67
N PHE A 121 6.49 -7.19 -11.40
CA PHE A 121 6.89 -7.81 -10.14
C PHE A 121 8.20 -8.57 -10.28
N ARG A 122 8.94 -8.64 -9.18
CA ARG A 122 10.02 -9.60 -8.96
C ARG A 122 9.83 -10.25 -7.60
N LEU A 123 10.01 -11.57 -7.52
CA LEU A 123 9.79 -12.34 -6.29
C LEU A 123 10.96 -13.24 -5.97
N TRP A 124 11.14 -13.49 -4.67
CA TRP A 124 12.10 -14.44 -4.13
C TRP A 124 11.49 -15.13 -2.91
N ASN A 125 11.87 -16.39 -2.66
CA ASN A 125 11.64 -17.00 -1.38
C ASN A 125 12.61 -16.43 -0.34
N ALA A 126 12.10 -16.07 0.86
CA ALA A 126 12.95 -15.69 1.98
C ALA A 126 13.55 -16.95 2.64
N ASN A 127 14.82 -16.87 3.04
CA ASN A 127 15.39 -17.89 3.92
C ASN A 127 14.81 -17.73 5.33
N ARG A 128 14.03 -18.71 5.79
CA ARG A 128 13.35 -18.64 7.10
C ARG A 128 14.31 -18.74 8.30
N GLU A 129 15.52 -19.25 8.10
CA GLU A 129 16.58 -19.32 9.13
C GLU A 129 17.42 -18.04 9.15
N ASN A 130 17.53 -17.37 8.00
CA ASN A 130 18.21 -16.09 7.83
C ASN A 130 17.35 -15.16 6.96
N GLU A 131 16.40 -14.50 7.57
CA GLU A 131 15.38 -13.68 6.88
C GLU A 131 15.94 -12.50 6.06
N GLY A 132 17.22 -12.16 6.23
CA GLY A 132 17.93 -11.18 5.39
C GLY A 132 18.41 -11.74 4.05
N GLU A 133 18.20 -13.03 3.77
CA GLU A 133 18.70 -13.71 2.57
C GLU A 133 17.58 -14.02 1.58
N LEU A 134 17.81 -13.66 0.33
CA LEU A 134 16.97 -14.05 -0.82
C LEU A 134 17.47 -15.39 -1.34
N LEU A 135 16.59 -16.39 -1.41
CA LEU A 135 16.96 -17.71 -1.95
C LEU A 135 16.91 -17.68 -3.49
N ASP A 136 17.93 -18.27 -4.13
CA ASP A 136 17.95 -18.51 -5.57
C ASP A 136 17.25 -19.85 -5.90
N THR A 137 15.96 -19.91 -5.55
CA THR A 137 15.08 -21.07 -5.80
C THR A 137 13.88 -20.64 -6.59
N ASP A 138 13.30 -21.55 -7.37
CA ASP A 138 12.05 -21.26 -8.11
C ASP A 138 10.94 -20.84 -7.11
N VAL A 139 10.17 -19.84 -7.51
CA VAL A 139 9.05 -19.29 -6.73
C VAL A 139 7.74 -19.78 -7.34
N GLU A 140 6.88 -20.39 -6.52
CA GLU A 140 5.53 -20.77 -6.96
C GLU A 140 4.66 -19.51 -7.07
N ILE A 141 4.05 -19.30 -8.22
CA ILE A 141 3.16 -18.17 -8.50
C ILE A 141 1.71 -18.66 -8.56
N CYS A 142 0.82 -17.92 -7.92
CA CYS A 142 -0.62 -18.02 -8.13
C CYS A 142 -1.14 -16.70 -8.71
N SER A 143 -1.56 -16.71 -9.95
CA SER A 143 -2.12 -15.56 -10.67
C SER A 143 -3.48 -15.93 -11.21
N ASP A 144 -4.54 -15.25 -10.73
CA ASP A 144 -5.93 -15.49 -11.15
C ASP A 144 -6.36 -16.98 -11.11
N GLY A 145 -5.88 -17.71 -10.09
CA GLY A 145 -6.14 -19.15 -9.90
C GLY A 145 -5.23 -20.09 -10.70
N ARG A 146 -4.36 -19.57 -11.57
CA ARG A 146 -3.35 -20.35 -12.29
C ARG A 146 -2.06 -20.43 -11.46
N ARG A 147 -1.52 -21.65 -11.30
CA ARG A 147 -0.25 -21.91 -10.63
C ARG A 147 0.85 -22.25 -11.63
N TYR A 148 2.03 -21.66 -11.43
CA TYR A 148 3.24 -21.92 -12.21
C TYR A 148 4.48 -21.50 -11.43
N PHE A 149 5.66 -21.81 -11.94
CA PHE A 149 6.92 -21.43 -11.31
C PHE A 149 7.68 -20.42 -12.16
N VAL A 150 8.37 -19.51 -11.50
CA VAL A 150 9.32 -18.56 -12.09
C VAL A 150 10.65 -18.64 -11.38
N LYS A 151 11.72 -18.19 -12.02
CA LYS A 151 13.02 -18.06 -11.37
C LYS A 151 13.01 -16.94 -10.36
N ALA A 152 13.83 -17.07 -9.30
CA ALA A 152 14.05 -15.99 -8.35
C ALA A 152 14.44 -14.70 -9.08
N GLY A 153 13.70 -13.60 -8.80
CA GLY A 153 13.91 -12.29 -9.42
C GLY A 153 13.51 -12.15 -10.90
N GLU A 154 12.90 -13.18 -11.50
CA GLU A 154 12.33 -13.07 -12.83
C GLU A 154 11.18 -12.07 -12.87
N GLU A 155 11.09 -11.29 -13.94
CA GLU A 155 10.04 -10.29 -14.10
C GLU A 155 8.71 -10.92 -14.47
N ILE A 156 7.68 -10.60 -13.70
CA ILE A 156 6.28 -11.00 -13.93
C ILE A 156 5.50 -9.74 -14.26
N THR A 157 4.89 -9.71 -15.43
CA THR A 157 4.04 -8.59 -15.85
C THR A 157 2.59 -8.86 -15.50
N LEU A 158 1.98 -7.98 -14.72
CA LEU A 158 0.53 -7.94 -14.50
C LEU A 158 -0.10 -6.85 -15.38
N LYS A 159 -0.92 -7.26 -16.32
CA LYS A 159 -1.73 -6.36 -17.14
C LYS A 159 -3.00 -5.94 -16.41
N PRO A 160 -3.67 -4.86 -16.85
CA PRO A 160 -4.96 -4.46 -16.31
C PRO A 160 -5.96 -5.63 -16.24
N GLY A 161 -6.48 -5.87 -15.02
CA GLY A 161 -7.40 -6.96 -14.70
C GLY A 161 -6.74 -8.18 -14.06
N GLU A 162 -5.43 -8.39 -14.24
CA GLU A 162 -4.71 -9.52 -13.67
C GLU A 162 -4.34 -9.30 -12.21
N SER A 163 -4.16 -10.39 -11.46
CA SER A 163 -3.76 -10.37 -10.05
C SER A 163 -2.65 -11.37 -9.74
N LEU A 164 -1.96 -11.14 -8.63
CA LEU A 164 -0.91 -11.99 -8.11
C LEU A 164 -1.10 -12.19 -6.61
N SER A 165 -1.15 -13.47 -6.17
CA SER A 165 -1.19 -13.81 -4.76
C SER A 165 0.23 -13.87 -4.19
N LEU A 166 0.48 -13.11 -3.13
CA LEU A 166 1.73 -13.05 -2.39
C LEU A 166 1.55 -13.77 -1.06
N TYR A 167 2.34 -14.82 -0.86
CA TYR A 167 2.31 -15.61 0.36
C TYR A 167 3.28 -15.09 1.42
N PRO A 168 3.08 -15.39 2.70
CA PRO A 168 4.07 -15.11 3.74
C PRO A 168 5.47 -15.61 3.34
N TYR A 169 6.50 -14.82 3.71
CA TYR A 169 7.89 -15.07 3.35
C TYR A 169 8.23 -15.02 1.86
N TYR A 170 7.36 -14.44 1.02
CA TYR A 170 7.71 -14.08 -0.35
C TYR A 170 8.24 -12.66 -0.38
N TYR A 171 9.54 -12.50 -0.52
CA TYR A 171 10.11 -11.21 -0.86
C TYR A 171 9.58 -10.75 -2.21
N HIS A 172 9.05 -9.57 -2.24
CA HIS A 172 8.48 -8.99 -3.45
C HIS A 172 8.79 -7.51 -3.56
N GLU A 173 9.10 -7.10 -4.76
CA GLU A 173 9.11 -5.70 -5.20
C GLU A 173 8.26 -5.58 -6.45
N PHE A 174 7.72 -4.41 -6.68
CA PHE A 174 7.07 -4.11 -7.94
C PHE A 174 7.28 -2.66 -8.35
N TYR A 175 7.23 -2.42 -9.64
CA TYR A 175 7.44 -1.10 -10.20
C TYR A 175 6.57 -0.85 -11.42
N ILE A 176 6.43 0.43 -11.77
CA ILE A 176 5.75 0.87 -12.98
C ILE A 176 6.81 1.31 -14.00
N PRO A 177 6.82 0.76 -15.23
CA PRO A 177 7.75 1.19 -16.27
C PRO A 177 7.70 2.70 -16.52
N LYS A 178 8.84 3.33 -16.78
CA LYS A 178 8.98 4.79 -16.91
C LYS A 178 8.18 5.39 -18.06
N ASP A 179 7.98 4.64 -19.12
CA ASP A 179 7.24 5.00 -20.34
C ASP A 179 5.76 4.55 -20.30
N SER A 180 5.31 4.12 -19.12
CA SER A 180 3.94 3.66 -18.86
C SER A 180 3.01 4.81 -18.43
N LYS A 181 1.79 4.45 -18.04
CA LYS A 181 0.82 5.32 -17.37
C LYS A 181 0.82 5.05 -15.88
N PRO A 182 0.34 6.00 -15.03
CA PRO A 182 0.05 5.70 -13.65
C PRO A 182 -0.91 4.52 -13.53
N VAL A 183 -0.74 3.71 -12.49
CA VAL A 183 -1.51 2.48 -12.28
C VAL A 183 -2.35 2.57 -11.03
N LEU A 184 -3.62 2.20 -11.15
CA LEU A 184 -4.51 1.96 -10.02
C LEU A 184 -4.37 0.50 -9.60
N ILE A 185 -4.02 0.28 -8.34
CA ILE A 185 -3.71 -1.05 -7.79
C ILE A 185 -4.66 -1.33 -6.64
N GLY A 186 -5.28 -2.50 -6.64
CA GLY A 186 -6.04 -3.02 -5.50
C GLY A 186 -5.20 -3.99 -4.69
N GLU A 187 -5.34 -3.98 -3.38
CA GLU A 187 -4.85 -5.00 -2.47
C GLU A 187 -6.02 -5.56 -1.66
N VAL A 188 -6.18 -6.86 -1.68
CA VAL A 188 -7.05 -7.60 -0.76
C VAL A 188 -6.17 -8.53 0.03
N SER A 189 -6.20 -8.41 1.37
CA SER A 189 -5.25 -9.12 2.20
C SER A 189 -5.87 -9.59 3.52
N MET A 190 -5.12 -10.38 4.26
CA MET A 190 -5.32 -10.53 5.71
C MET A 190 -5.12 -9.16 6.39
N CYS A 191 -5.42 -9.06 7.69
CA CYS A 191 -5.22 -7.82 8.45
C CYS A 191 -3.83 -7.25 8.21
N ASN A 192 -3.78 -5.96 7.89
CA ASN A 192 -2.53 -5.25 7.70
C ASN A 192 -2.00 -4.71 9.02
N ASP A 193 -0.74 -4.98 9.30
CA ASP A 193 0.04 -4.41 10.41
C ASP A 193 1.42 -3.99 9.91
N ASP A 194 1.51 -2.76 9.45
CA ASP A 194 2.76 -2.20 8.90
C ASP A 194 3.88 -2.07 9.94
N ASN A 195 3.56 -2.17 11.24
CA ASN A 195 4.54 -2.00 12.31
C ASN A 195 5.24 -3.31 12.68
N THR A 196 4.53 -4.45 12.64
CA THR A 196 5.06 -5.73 13.14
C THR A 196 5.05 -6.85 12.11
N ASP A 197 4.40 -6.69 10.96
CA ASP A 197 4.29 -7.71 9.90
C ASP A 197 4.82 -7.22 8.55
N ASN A 198 5.93 -6.47 8.56
CA ASN A 198 6.58 -5.97 7.35
C ASN A 198 8.10 -5.94 7.52
N ARG A 199 8.84 -6.68 6.69
CA ARG A 199 10.29 -6.71 6.65
C ARG A 199 10.80 -6.22 5.29
N PHE A 200 11.39 -5.03 5.28
CA PHE A 200 12.13 -4.55 4.12
C PHE A 200 13.46 -5.28 3.96
N TYR A 201 13.84 -5.61 2.73
CA TYR A 201 15.15 -6.17 2.41
C TYR A 201 16.25 -5.19 2.75
N GLU A 202 16.16 -3.97 2.25
CA GLU A 202 16.98 -2.84 2.67
C GLU A 202 16.28 -2.12 3.82
N PRO A 203 16.99 -1.71 4.88
CA PRO A 203 16.38 -0.95 5.97
C PRO A 203 15.78 0.37 5.48
N LEU A 204 14.48 0.53 5.61
CA LEU A 204 13.72 1.71 5.20
C LEU A 204 12.78 2.17 6.32
N GLY A 205 12.46 3.47 6.31
CA GLY A 205 11.37 4.01 7.10
C GLY A 205 9.99 3.62 6.52
N ARG A 206 8.94 3.80 7.31
CA ARG A 206 7.56 3.56 6.81
C ARG A 206 6.85 4.87 6.44
N TYR A 207 7.10 5.92 7.19
CA TYR A 207 6.41 7.21 7.04
C TYR A 207 7.39 8.33 6.70
N PRO A 208 6.95 9.33 5.91
CA PRO A 208 7.77 10.50 5.62
C PRO A 208 7.83 11.42 6.84
N THR A 209 8.89 12.23 6.94
CA THR A 209 8.86 13.44 7.76
C THR A 209 8.11 14.52 7.00
N VAL A 210 7.01 15.02 7.56
CA VAL A 210 6.16 16.04 6.91
C VAL A 210 6.64 17.44 7.29
N GLU A 211 6.87 18.29 6.28
CA GLU A 211 7.12 19.73 6.42
C GLU A 211 5.81 20.47 6.10
N GLU A 212 5.25 21.16 7.08
CA GLU A 212 3.96 21.86 6.98
C GLU A 212 4.14 23.24 6.32
N ASP A 213 4.16 23.26 5.00
CA ASP A 213 4.26 24.48 4.18
C ASP A 213 2.89 25.03 3.71
N GLU A 214 1.82 24.25 3.87
CA GLU A 214 0.43 24.67 3.67
C GLU A 214 -0.55 23.84 4.52
N PRO A 215 -1.81 24.25 4.71
CA PRO A 215 -2.81 23.45 5.40
C PRO A 215 -3.06 22.09 4.72
N ALA A 216 -3.29 21.04 5.52
CA ALA A 216 -3.64 19.74 4.99
C ALA A 216 -4.98 19.76 4.24
N TYR A 217 -4.99 19.22 3.02
CA TYR A 217 -6.20 19.02 2.24
C TYR A 217 -7.04 17.86 2.78
N ARG A 218 -6.37 16.73 3.08
CA ARG A 218 -6.89 15.57 3.82
C ARG A 218 -5.89 15.21 4.90
N LEU A 219 -6.37 14.65 6.01
CA LEU A 219 -5.48 14.08 7.01
C LEU A 219 -5.02 12.69 6.57
N LEU A 220 -3.75 12.39 6.82
CA LEU A 220 -3.22 11.04 6.71
C LEU A 220 -3.75 10.17 7.86
N CYS A 221 -3.74 8.85 7.69
CA CYS A 221 -4.26 7.91 8.68
C CYS A 221 -3.57 7.99 10.06
N THR A 222 -2.38 8.58 10.11
CA THR A 222 -1.61 8.81 11.34
C THR A 222 -1.87 10.17 12.00
N GLU A 223 -2.71 11.03 11.40
CA GLU A 223 -2.89 12.43 11.82
C GLU A 223 -4.27 12.72 12.43
N TYR A 224 -5.12 11.73 12.56
CA TYR A 224 -6.48 11.94 13.05
C TYR A 224 -6.50 12.46 14.49
N PRO A 225 -7.32 13.48 14.79
CA PRO A 225 -7.49 13.95 16.15
C PRO A 225 -8.17 12.86 17.01
N ARG A 226 -7.97 12.96 18.32
CA ARG A 226 -8.70 12.14 19.27
C ARG A 226 -10.21 12.38 19.13
N ALA A 227 -11.01 11.37 19.47
CA ALA A 227 -12.46 11.49 19.53
C ALA A 227 -12.87 12.56 20.55
N VAL A 228 -13.96 13.27 20.26
CA VAL A 228 -14.58 14.28 21.14
C VAL A 228 -15.86 13.75 21.75
#